data_51e1df2efc5740b5984f2bdcca376768
#
_entry.id   51e1df2efc5740b5984f2bdcca376768
#
_cell.length_a   1.000
_cell.length_b   1.000
_cell.length_c   1.000
_cell.angle_alpha   90.00
_cell.angle_beta   90.00
_cell.angle_gamma   90.00
#
_symmetry.space_group_name_H-M   'P 1'
#
loop_
_entity.id
_entity.type
_entity.pdbx_description
1 polymer ?
#
loop_
_entity_poly.entity_id
_entity_poly.type
_entity_poly.pdbx_seq_one_letter_code
_entity_poly.pdbx_strand_id
1 'polypeptide(L)'
;SGVHKPDEGEIIVEGKKTVFDSPRDALDMGIATVYQDLALVSLMSVTRNFFMGREPMKGFGPFKTFDVKKANSIASERMGQIGIDVRDPSQAVGTMSGGERQCLAISRAIYFGAKVLILDEPTSALGVHQASVVLKYIVKAASSGLGVILITHNVHHAYPVGNSFTILNRGKSMGTFNKKDLSREKLLGMMAGGEELDKLE
;
A
#
# COMPACT_ATOMS: atom_id res chain seq x y z
N SER A 1 -0.15 5.65 -10.52
CA SER A 1 0.46 4.31 -10.73
C SER A 1 1.09 4.14 -12.13
N GLY A 2 0.84 5.02 -13.10
CA GLY A 2 1.39 4.92 -14.45
C GLY A 2 0.81 3.80 -15.35
N VAL A 3 -0.30 3.17 -14.95
CA VAL A 3 -0.98 2.14 -15.77
C VAL A 3 -1.77 2.78 -16.90
N HIS A 4 -2.40 3.93 -16.64
CA HIS A 4 -3.16 4.69 -17.61
C HIS A 4 -2.65 6.13 -17.67
N LYS A 5 -2.62 6.70 -18.87
CA LYS A 5 -2.37 8.13 -19.05
C LYS A 5 -3.67 8.89 -18.84
N PRO A 6 -3.64 10.07 -18.20
CA PRO A 6 -4.81 10.93 -18.15
C PRO A 6 -5.11 11.47 -19.56
N ASP A 7 -6.40 11.55 -19.92
CA ASP A 7 -6.83 12.18 -21.18
C ASP A 7 -6.66 13.69 -21.08
N GLU A 8 -6.93 14.27 -19.90
CA GLU A 8 -6.80 15.69 -19.62
C GLU A 8 -6.19 15.90 -18.21
N GLY A 9 -5.74 17.13 -17.95
CA GLY A 9 -5.15 17.51 -16.67
C GLY A 9 -3.65 17.25 -16.60
N GLU A 10 -3.09 17.38 -15.39
CA GLU A 10 -1.66 17.29 -15.15
C GLU A 10 -1.36 16.47 -13.89
N ILE A 11 -0.30 15.67 -13.97
CA ILE A 11 0.29 15.03 -12.79
C ILE A 11 1.52 15.85 -12.41
N ILE A 12 1.56 16.31 -11.16
CA ILE A 12 2.68 17.08 -10.60
C ILE A 12 3.33 16.25 -9.50
N VAL A 13 4.60 15.94 -9.65
CA VAL A 13 5.40 15.21 -8.66
C VAL A 13 6.59 16.06 -8.25
N GLU A 14 6.74 16.32 -6.95
CA GLU A 14 7.80 17.20 -6.41
C GLU A 14 7.85 18.56 -7.13
N GLY A 15 6.68 19.13 -7.44
CA GLY A 15 6.56 20.43 -8.12
C GLY A 15 6.86 20.41 -9.62
N LYS A 16 7.11 19.26 -10.21
CA LYS A 16 7.38 19.11 -11.65
C LYS A 16 6.24 18.40 -12.35
N LYS A 17 5.79 18.97 -13.47
CA LYS A 17 4.86 18.29 -14.38
C LYS A 17 5.50 17.01 -14.91
N THR A 18 4.80 15.90 -14.76
CA THR A 18 5.30 14.57 -15.03
C THR A 18 4.30 13.78 -15.86
N VAL A 19 4.80 12.99 -16.78
CA VAL A 19 4.02 12.02 -17.57
C VAL A 19 4.64 10.64 -17.30
N PHE A 20 3.80 9.67 -17.00
CA PHE A 20 4.21 8.27 -16.89
C PHE A 20 3.81 7.51 -18.13
N ASP A 21 4.78 6.91 -18.80
CA ASP A 21 4.55 6.03 -19.96
C ASP A 21 4.34 4.58 -19.50
N SER A 22 4.75 4.26 -18.27
CA SER A 22 4.64 2.94 -17.69
C SER A 22 4.57 2.99 -16.15
N PRO A 23 4.10 1.90 -15.50
CA PRO A 23 4.18 1.75 -14.04
C PRO A 23 5.62 1.80 -13.51
N ARG A 24 6.59 1.44 -14.33
CA ARG A 24 8.02 1.51 -13.98
C ARG A 24 8.47 2.95 -13.76
N ASP A 25 8.02 3.87 -14.61
CA ASP A 25 8.37 5.29 -14.49
C ASP A 25 7.85 5.88 -13.17
N ALA A 26 6.63 5.51 -12.79
CA ALA A 26 6.05 5.91 -11.51
C ALA A 26 6.87 5.33 -10.33
N LEU A 27 7.25 4.05 -10.42
CA LEU A 27 8.04 3.37 -9.40
C LEU A 27 9.46 3.99 -9.27
N ASP A 28 10.10 4.32 -10.39
CA ASP A 28 11.43 4.94 -10.43
C ASP A 28 11.39 6.37 -9.83
N MET A 29 10.24 7.04 -9.86
CA MET A 29 10.01 8.30 -9.16
C MET A 29 9.60 8.13 -7.68
N GLY A 30 9.54 6.89 -7.20
CA GLY A 30 9.18 6.57 -5.82
C GLY A 30 7.69 6.48 -5.56
N ILE A 31 6.85 6.34 -6.59
CA ILE A 31 5.41 6.10 -6.43
C ILE A 31 5.17 4.59 -6.53
N ALA A 32 4.94 3.95 -5.39
CA ALA A 32 4.67 2.52 -5.32
C ALA A 32 3.19 2.24 -5.08
N THR A 33 2.64 1.25 -5.78
CA THR A 33 1.25 0.82 -5.60
C THR A 33 1.22 -0.59 -5.03
N VAL A 34 0.46 -0.78 -3.97
CA VAL A 34 0.09 -2.08 -3.42
C VAL A 34 -1.37 -2.30 -3.78
N TYR A 35 -1.59 -3.20 -4.71
CA TYR A 35 -2.93 -3.55 -5.20
C TYR A 35 -3.64 -4.48 -4.22
N GLN A 36 -4.95 -4.60 -4.36
CA GLN A 36 -5.78 -5.54 -3.60
C GLN A 36 -5.29 -6.99 -3.77
N ASP A 37 -4.93 -7.39 -4.99
CA ASP A 37 -4.13 -8.59 -5.24
C ASP A 37 -2.66 -8.26 -5.04
N LEU A 38 -2.08 -8.75 -3.96
CA LEU A 38 -0.74 -8.40 -3.47
C LEU A 38 0.40 -8.82 -4.40
N ALA A 39 0.12 -9.56 -5.47
CA ALA A 39 1.12 -10.13 -6.38
C ALA A 39 2.23 -10.89 -5.63
N LEU A 40 1.87 -11.63 -4.58
CA LEU A 40 2.75 -12.49 -3.81
C LEU A 40 2.61 -13.94 -4.30
N VAL A 41 3.74 -14.62 -4.45
CA VAL A 41 3.77 -16.03 -4.85
C VAL A 41 3.70 -16.90 -3.60
N SER A 42 2.56 -17.51 -3.34
CA SER A 42 2.24 -18.22 -2.10
C SER A 42 3.23 -19.35 -1.75
N LEU A 43 3.77 -20.05 -2.76
CA LEU A 43 4.74 -21.14 -2.57
C LEU A 43 6.18 -20.68 -2.38
N MET A 44 6.49 -19.40 -2.65
CA MET A 44 7.81 -18.86 -2.44
C MET A 44 7.98 -18.34 -1.02
N SER A 45 9.22 -18.32 -0.55
CA SER A 45 9.55 -17.82 0.79
C SER A 45 9.23 -16.32 0.96
N VAL A 46 9.06 -15.90 2.21
CA VAL A 46 8.92 -14.48 2.60
C VAL A 46 10.06 -13.67 1.99
N THR A 47 11.30 -14.11 2.16
CA THR A 47 12.50 -13.44 1.64
C THR A 47 12.48 -13.32 0.11
N ARG A 48 12.11 -14.37 -0.60
CA ARG A 48 12.06 -14.31 -2.06
C ARG A 48 10.94 -13.39 -2.56
N ASN A 49 9.77 -13.40 -1.90
CA ASN A 49 8.72 -12.43 -2.21
C ASN A 49 9.14 -10.99 -1.91
N PHE A 50 9.85 -10.76 -0.81
CA PHE A 50 10.33 -9.43 -0.43
C PHE A 50 11.27 -8.84 -1.49
N PHE A 51 12.19 -9.64 -2.02
CA PHE A 51 13.23 -9.20 -2.95
C PHE A 51 12.95 -9.50 -4.42
N MET A 52 11.79 -10.04 -4.75
CA MET A 52 11.47 -10.46 -6.13
C MET A 52 11.80 -9.36 -7.17
N GLY A 53 12.72 -9.66 -8.08
CA GLY A 53 13.21 -8.76 -9.13
C GLY A 53 14.23 -7.72 -8.66
N ARG A 54 14.65 -7.74 -7.38
CA ARG A 54 15.66 -6.86 -6.78
C ARG A 54 16.49 -7.60 -5.73
N GLU A 55 16.89 -8.83 -6.06
CA GLU A 55 17.60 -9.73 -5.15
C GLU A 55 18.98 -9.20 -4.79
N PRO A 56 19.38 -9.15 -3.50
CA PRO A 56 20.74 -8.86 -3.13
C PRO A 56 21.66 -9.98 -3.62
N MET A 57 22.66 -9.61 -4.40
CA MET A 57 23.60 -10.55 -5.00
C MET A 57 24.93 -10.53 -4.26
N LYS A 58 25.61 -11.69 -4.19
CA LYS A 58 26.99 -11.83 -3.76
C LYS A 58 27.82 -12.52 -4.83
N GLY A 59 29.14 -12.33 -4.79
CA GLY A 59 30.05 -12.84 -5.81
C GLY A 59 30.45 -11.79 -6.83
N PHE A 60 31.23 -12.18 -7.82
CA PHE A 60 31.81 -11.30 -8.83
C PHE A 60 31.58 -11.84 -10.26
N GLY A 61 31.34 -10.95 -11.21
CA GLY A 61 31.16 -11.28 -12.63
C GLY A 61 30.06 -12.31 -12.90
N PRO A 62 30.32 -13.38 -13.64
CA PRO A 62 29.34 -14.43 -13.95
C PRO A 62 29.00 -15.34 -12.76
N PHE A 63 29.75 -15.27 -11.67
CA PHE A 63 29.55 -16.08 -10.45
C PHE A 63 28.70 -15.36 -9.40
N LYS A 64 27.90 -14.38 -9.81
CA LYS A 64 26.93 -13.73 -8.92
C LYS A 64 25.81 -14.71 -8.55
N THR A 65 25.55 -14.84 -7.25
CA THR A 65 24.48 -15.66 -6.69
C THR A 65 23.64 -14.85 -5.70
N PHE A 66 22.40 -15.26 -5.48
CA PHE A 66 21.54 -14.62 -4.50
C PHE A 66 22.13 -14.74 -3.07
N ASP A 67 22.30 -13.62 -2.39
CA ASP A 67 22.74 -13.61 -1.00
C ASP A 67 21.57 -13.86 -0.04
N VAL A 68 21.21 -15.13 0.09
CA VAL A 68 20.09 -15.57 0.93
C VAL A 68 20.26 -15.13 2.38
N LYS A 69 21.49 -15.19 2.94
CA LYS A 69 21.74 -14.83 4.34
C LYS A 69 21.46 -13.33 4.59
N LYS A 70 21.98 -12.47 3.73
CA LYS A 70 21.72 -11.02 3.80
C LYS A 70 20.24 -10.71 3.58
N ALA A 71 19.60 -11.36 2.59
CA ALA A 71 18.19 -11.18 2.29
C ALA A 71 17.28 -11.59 3.46
N ASN A 72 17.55 -12.73 4.08
CA ASN A 72 16.81 -13.22 5.25
C ASN A 72 16.91 -12.23 6.41
N SER A 73 18.12 -11.74 6.72
CA SER A 73 18.34 -10.76 7.79
C SER A 73 17.53 -9.48 7.56
N ILE A 74 17.57 -8.93 6.34
CA ILE A 74 16.83 -7.70 5.99
C ILE A 74 15.31 -7.95 6.07
N ALA A 75 14.82 -9.04 5.49
CA ALA A 75 13.37 -9.33 5.50
C ALA A 75 12.84 -9.46 6.93
N SER A 76 13.53 -10.23 7.80
CA SER A 76 13.16 -10.37 9.22
C SER A 76 13.21 -9.04 9.96
N GLU A 77 14.27 -8.25 9.78
CA GLU A 77 14.40 -6.92 10.39
C GLU A 77 13.24 -6.00 10.01
N ARG A 78 12.93 -5.91 8.71
CA ARG A 78 11.88 -5.02 8.20
C ARG A 78 10.50 -5.44 8.68
N MET A 79 10.22 -6.73 8.71
CA MET A 79 8.96 -7.25 9.24
C MET A 79 8.88 -7.07 10.77
N GLY A 80 9.98 -7.26 11.50
CA GLY A 80 10.06 -7.00 12.93
C GLY A 80 9.81 -5.54 13.31
N GLN A 81 10.27 -4.58 12.50
CA GLN A 81 10.03 -3.13 12.71
C GLN A 81 8.53 -2.76 12.70
N ILE A 82 7.69 -3.58 12.09
CA ILE A 82 6.24 -3.40 12.06
C ILE A 82 5.48 -4.33 13.00
N GLY A 83 6.22 -5.02 13.87
CA GLY A 83 5.63 -5.90 14.87
C GLY A 83 5.21 -7.28 14.34
N ILE A 84 5.70 -7.67 13.16
CA ILE A 84 5.49 -9.00 12.60
C ILE A 84 6.76 -9.84 12.81
N ASP A 85 6.65 -10.81 13.71
CA ASP A 85 7.74 -11.74 13.96
C ASP A 85 7.77 -12.82 12.88
N VAL A 86 8.68 -12.66 11.93
CA VAL A 86 8.98 -13.70 10.94
C VAL A 86 10.03 -14.64 11.53
N ARG A 87 9.56 -15.67 12.22
CA ARG A 87 10.44 -16.67 12.88
C ARG A 87 11.35 -17.38 11.89
N ASP A 88 10.81 -17.70 10.72
CA ASP A 88 11.55 -18.29 9.61
C ASP A 88 11.30 -17.55 8.30
N PRO A 89 12.22 -16.69 7.84
CA PRO A 89 12.08 -15.97 6.58
C PRO A 89 12.11 -16.89 5.34
N SER A 90 12.46 -18.17 5.50
CA SER A 90 12.38 -19.18 4.46
C SER A 90 10.99 -19.84 4.34
N GLN A 91 10.09 -19.57 5.30
CA GLN A 91 8.72 -20.08 5.23
C GLN A 91 7.97 -19.58 3.99
N ALA A 92 7.07 -20.39 3.46
CA ALA A 92 6.24 -20.00 2.33
C ALA A 92 5.25 -18.88 2.74
N VAL A 93 5.10 -17.84 1.90
CA VAL A 93 4.18 -16.72 2.16
C VAL A 93 2.73 -17.18 2.33
N GLY A 94 2.35 -18.30 1.68
CA GLY A 94 1.02 -18.89 1.84
C GLY A 94 0.68 -19.32 3.27
N THR A 95 1.68 -19.50 4.16
CA THR A 95 1.46 -19.85 5.58
C THR A 95 1.22 -18.63 6.46
N MET A 96 1.43 -17.42 5.93
CA MET A 96 1.18 -16.17 6.64
C MET A 96 -0.31 -15.81 6.63
N SER A 97 -0.76 -15.12 7.66
CA SER A 97 -2.09 -14.51 7.69
C SER A 97 -2.26 -13.43 6.61
N GLY A 98 -3.49 -13.08 6.26
CA GLY A 98 -3.77 -12.01 5.29
C GLY A 98 -3.13 -10.67 5.68
N GLY A 99 -3.21 -10.28 6.95
CA GLY A 99 -2.59 -9.06 7.47
C GLY A 99 -1.07 -9.05 7.39
N GLU A 100 -0.41 -10.18 7.67
CA GLU A 100 1.03 -10.32 7.53
C GLU A 100 1.48 -10.21 6.08
N ARG A 101 0.74 -10.82 5.15
CA ARG A 101 0.99 -10.69 3.70
C ARG A 101 0.83 -9.25 3.24
N GLN A 102 -0.20 -8.55 3.71
CA GLN A 102 -0.42 -7.13 3.42
C GLN A 102 0.75 -6.28 3.91
N CYS A 103 1.17 -6.49 5.14
CA CYS A 103 2.33 -5.80 5.73
C CYS A 103 3.63 -6.12 4.99
N LEU A 104 3.82 -7.36 4.52
CA LEU A 104 4.96 -7.74 3.69
C LEU A 104 5.01 -6.91 2.40
N ALA A 105 3.89 -6.79 1.68
CA ALA A 105 3.81 -6.02 0.44
C ALA A 105 4.08 -4.52 0.68
N ILE A 106 3.53 -3.95 1.74
CA ILE A 106 3.77 -2.55 2.13
C ILE A 106 5.24 -2.35 2.54
N SER A 107 5.79 -3.24 3.36
CA SER A 107 7.19 -3.16 3.82
C SER A 107 8.17 -3.24 2.66
N ARG A 108 7.91 -4.12 1.69
CA ARG A 108 8.66 -4.22 0.45
C ARG A 108 8.67 -2.90 -0.32
N ALA A 109 7.51 -2.27 -0.53
CA ALA A 109 7.39 -1.01 -1.25
C ALA A 109 8.21 0.10 -0.55
N ILE A 110 8.11 0.21 0.77
CA ILE A 110 8.86 1.19 1.57
C ILE A 110 10.36 0.92 1.51
N TYR A 111 10.78 -0.33 1.66
CA TYR A 111 12.20 -0.71 1.62
C TYR A 111 12.87 -0.33 0.29
N PHE A 112 12.15 -0.46 -0.82
CA PHE A 112 12.66 -0.11 -2.15
C PHE A 112 12.50 1.37 -2.52
N GLY A 113 12.25 2.24 -1.54
CA GLY A 113 12.36 3.69 -1.68
C GLY A 113 11.08 4.39 -2.11
N ALA A 114 9.91 3.82 -1.77
CA ALA A 114 8.66 4.55 -1.97
C ALA A 114 8.68 5.89 -1.22
N LYS A 115 8.33 6.97 -1.91
CA LYS A 115 8.05 8.31 -1.37
C LYS A 115 6.55 8.51 -1.25
N VAL A 116 5.79 7.94 -2.17
CA VAL A 116 4.33 7.90 -2.18
C VAL A 116 3.89 6.44 -2.28
N LEU A 117 3.00 6.04 -1.39
CA LEU A 117 2.42 4.72 -1.34
C LEU A 117 0.94 4.79 -1.66
N ILE A 118 0.52 4.14 -2.74
CA ILE A 118 -0.88 3.97 -3.10
C ILE A 118 -1.31 2.59 -2.61
N LEU A 119 -2.35 2.55 -1.79
CA LEU A 119 -2.90 1.33 -1.21
C LEU A 119 -4.33 1.13 -1.69
N ASP A 120 -4.55 0.08 -2.46
CA ASP A 120 -5.86 -0.24 -3.01
C ASP A 120 -6.54 -1.32 -2.17
N GLU A 121 -7.60 -0.94 -1.46
CA GLU A 121 -8.39 -1.79 -0.55
C GLU A 121 -7.55 -2.68 0.39
N PRO A 122 -6.55 -2.12 1.11
CA PRO A 122 -5.57 -2.93 1.83
C PRO A 122 -6.12 -3.73 3.02
N THR A 123 -7.39 -3.52 3.37
CA THR A 123 -8.04 -4.15 4.53
C THR A 123 -9.33 -4.90 4.18
N SER A 124 -9.71 -4.97 2.90
CA SER A 124 -11.01 -5.50 2.46
C SER A 124 -11.24 -6.98 2.82
N ALA A 125 -10.18 -7.79 2.77
CA ALA A 125 -10.25 -9.24 3.05
C ALA A 125 -9.69 -9.62 4.43
N LEU A 126 -9.61 -8.66 5.37
CA LEU A 126 -8.98 -8.84 6.67
C LEU A 126 -10.02 -8.82 7.80
N GLY A 127 -9.83 -9.68 8.79
CA GLY A 127 -10.54 -9.58 10.06
C GLY A 127 -10.16 -8.31 10.84
N VAL A 128 -10.99 -7.91 11.79
CA VAL A 128 -10.85 -6.64 12.53
C VAL A 128 -9.45 -6.45 13.15
N HIS A 129 -8.91 -7.49 13.77
CA HIS A 129 -7.57 -7.42 14.37
C HIS A 129 -6.47 -7.22 13.31
N GLN A 130 -6.51 -7.97 12.23
CA GLN A 130 -5.54 -7.86 11.13
C GLN A 130 -5.61 -6.51 10.44
N ALA A 131 -6.81 -5.99 10.18
CA ALA A 131 -7.02 -4.65 9.64
C ALA A 131 -6.41 -3.58 10.55
N SER A 132 -6.60 -3.70 11.88
CA SER A 132 -6.01 -2.78 12.85
C SER A 132 -4.47 -2.75 12.78
N VAL A 133 -3.82 -3.90 12.62
CA VAL A 133 -2.36 -3.99 12.46
C VAL A 133 -1.90 -3.25 11.20
N VAL A 134 -2.55 -3.51 10.07
CA VAL A 134 -2.25 -2.85 8.80
C VAL A 134 -2.44 -1.34 8.88
N LEU A 135 -3.57 -0.88 9.45
CA LEU A 135 -3.86 0.56 9.60
C LEU A 135 -2.84 1.26 10.51
N LYS A 136 -2.43 0.64 11.61
CA LYS A 136 -1.36 1.17 12.48
C LYS A 136 -0.04 1.30 11.73
N TYR A 137 0.28 0.33 10.87
CA TYR A 137 1.48 0.40 10.04
C TYR A 137 1.41 1.55 9.02
N ILE A 138 0.27 1.74 8.37
CA ILE A 138 0.02 2.86 7.45
C ILE A 138 0.25 4.21 8.16
N VAL A 139 -0.33 4.39 9.35
CA VAL A 139 -0.13 5.61 10.15
C VAL A 139 1.33 5.81 10.50
N LYS A 140 2.03 4.76 10.92
CA LYS A 140 3.47 4.83 11.25
C LYS A 140 4.30 5.24 10.03
N ALA A 141 4.01 4.67 8.85
CA ALA A 141 4.68 5.02 7.61
C ALA A 141 4.43 6.50 7.23
N ALA A 142 3.19 6.96 7.31
CA ALA A 142 2.85 8.36 7.05
C ALA A 142 3.54 9.32 8.03
N SER A 143 3.61 8.97 9.33
CA SER A 143 4.32 9.75 10.35
C SER A 143 5.84 9.81 10.11
N SER A 144 6.40 8.90 9.34
CA SER A 144 7.80 8.91 8.93
C SER A 144 8.08 9.75 7.68
N GLY A 145 7.08 10.51 7.20
CA GLY A 145 7.19 11.41 6.05
C GLY A 145 6.81 10.77 4.71
N LEU A 146 6.26 9.55 4.70
CA LEU A 146 5.76 8.91 3.49
C LEU A 146 4.40 9.51 3.10
N GLY A 147 4.25 9.91 1.84
CA GLY A 147 2.93 10.24 1.29
C GLY A 147 2.09 8.97 1.16
N VAL A 148 0.86 8.96 1.67
CA VAL A 148 -0.01 7.77 1.56
C VAL A 148 -1.34 8.16 0.92
N ILE A 149 -1.71 7.42 -0.12
CA ILE A 149 -3.03 7.47 -0.75
C ILE A 149 -3.72 6.13 -0.44
N LEU A 150 -4.70 6.17 0.44
CA LEU A 150 -5.51 5.02 0.81
C LEU A 150 -6.82 5.03 0.04
N ILE A 151 -7.03 4.03 -0.81
CA ILE A 151 -8.28 3.83 -1.54
C ILE A 151 -9.07 2.78 -0.79
N THR A 152 -10.29 3.11 -0.36
CA THR A 152 -11.17 2.17 0.32
C THR A 152 -12.61 2.66 0.32
N HIS A 153 -13.56 1.72 0.35
CA HIS A 153 -14.97 1.97 0.56
C HIS A 153 -15.38 1.86 2.05
N ASN A 154 -14.45 1.53 2.94
CA ASN A 154 -14.73 1.36 4.36
C ASN A 154 -14.40 2.62 5.17
N VAL A 155 -15.43 3.40 5.52
CA VAL A 155 -15.30 4.63 6.33
C VAL A 155 -14.67 4.34 7.70
N HIS A 156 -14.97 3.19 8.30
CA HIS A 156 -14.45 2.83 9.63
C HIS A 156 -12.94 2.62 9.61
N HIS A 157 -12.38 2.26 8.46
CA HIS A 157 -10.93 2.13 8.26
C HIS A 157 -10.30 3.44 7.77
N ALA A 158 -10.97 4.17 6.88
CA ALA A 158 -10.45 5.42 6.32
C ALA A 158 -10.40 6.55 7.34
N TYR A 159 -11.50 6.78 8.08
CA TYR A 159 -11.64 7.95 8.93
C TYR A 159 -10.59 8.03 10.06
N PRO A 160 -10.24 6.94 10.79
CA PRO A 160 -9.22 7.01 11.84
C PRO A 160 -7.84 7.46 11.33
N VAL A 161 -7.46 7.05 10.11
CA VAL A 161 -6.09 7.19 9.59
C VAL A 161 -5.92 8.34 8.58
N GLY A 162 -7.00 8.76 7.90
CA GLY A 162 -6.98 9.81 6.89
C GLY A 162 -6.84 11.20 7.50
N ASN A 163 -6.17 12.10 6.78
CA ASN A 163 -6.08 13.54 7.08
C ASN A 163 -7.02 14.34 6.17
N SER A 164 -7.21 13.90 4.92
CA SER A 164 -8.16 14.44 3.96
C SER A 164 -8.83 13.32 3.19
N PHE A 165 -10.02 13.58 2.67
CA PHE A 165 -10.87 12.62 2.00
C PHE A 165 -11.33 13.17 0.66
N THR A 166 -10.97 12.49 -0.43
CA THR A 166 -11.52 12.76 -1.76
C THR A 166 -12.58 11.71 -2.06
N ILE A 167 -13.80 12.14 -2.29
CA ILE A 167 -14.94 11.24 -2.49
C ILE A 167 -15.19 11.12 -3.98
N LEU A 168 -15.23 9.87 -4.45
CA LEU A 168 -15.56 9.54 -5.83
C LEU A 168 -16.89 8.80 -5.87
N ASN A 169 -17.80 9.25 -6.73
CA ASN A 169 -19.08 8.59 -6.96
C ASN A 169 -19.31 8.49 -8.48
N ARG A 170 -19.52 7.28 -9.00
CA ARG A 170 -19.78 6.98 -10.41
C ARG A 170 -18.80 7.70 -11.36
N GLY A 171 -17.49 7.65 -11.02
CA GLY A 171 -16.42 8.25 -11.82
C GLY A 171 -16.26 9.78 -11.68
N LYS A 172 -17.06 10.44 -10.84
CA LYS A 172 -16.99 11.89 -10.60
C LYS A 172 -16.48 12.19 -9.21
N SER A 173 -15.64 13.23 -9.08
CA SER A 173 -15.23 13.74 -7.78
C SER A 173 -16.35 14.57 -7.16
N MET A 174 -16.71 14.22 -5.93
CA MET A 174 -17.65 14.96 -5.08
C MET A 174 -16.94 16.05 -4.26
N GLY A 175 -15.62 16.16 -4.39
CA GLY A 175 -14.79 17.12 -3.67
C GLY A 175 -13.77 16.46 -2.73
N THR A 176 -12.88 17.30 -2.22
CA THR A 176 -11.86 16.92 -1.22
C THR A 176 -12.11 17.70 0.06
N PHE A 177 -12.13 17.01 1.18
CA PHE A 177 -12.48 17.53 2.50
C PHE A 177 -11.37 17.22 3.49
N ASN A 178 -11.01 18.18 4.34
CA ASN A 178 -10.12 17.92 5.47
C ASN A 178 -10.89 17.20 6.58
N LYS A 179 -10.21 16.32 7.32
CA LYS A 179 -10.79 15.59 8.45
C LYS A 179 -11.43 16.51 9.49
N LYS A 180 -10.82 17.67 9.76
CA LYS A 180 -11.33 18.66 10.72
C LYS A 180 -12.69 19.27 10.34
N ASP A 181 -13.00 19.27 9.03
CA ASP A 181 -14.18 19.91 8.46
C ASP A 181 -15.27 18.89 8.09
N LEU A 182 -15.00 17.58 8.30
CA LEU A 182 -15.87 16.48 7.90
C LEU A 182 -16.06 15.49 9.04
N SER A 183 -17.28 15.33 9.56
CA SER A 183 -17.58 14.29 10.54
C SER A 183 -17.61 12.89 9.88
N ARG A 184 -17.47 11.86 10.72
CA ARG A 184 -17.51 10.48 10.24
C ARG A 184 -18.89 10.12 9.65
N GLU A 185 -19.95 10.59 10.29
CA GLU A 185 -21.33 10.38 9.86
C GLU A 185 -21.57 11.03 8.48
N LYS A 186 -21.07 12.26 8.30
CA LYS A 186 -21.18 12.97 7.02
C LYS A 186 -20.39 12.25 5.92
N LEU A 187 -19.17 11.77 6.23
CA LEU A 187 -18.38 10.97 5.28
C LEU A 187 -19.13 9.69 4.90
N LEU A 188 -19.71 8.99 5.88
CA LEU A 188 -20.51 7.78 5.63
C LEU A 188 -21.69 8.06 4.71
N GLY A 189 -22.47 9.12 4.99
CA GLY A 189 -23.60 9.53 4.16
C GLY A 189 -23.21 9.85 2.73
N MET A 190 -22.08 10.57 2.52
CA MET A 190 -21.58 10.89 1.18
C MET A 190 -21.12 9.65 0.41
N MET A 191 -20.50 8.69 1.09
CA MET A 191 -20.05 7.42 0.48
C MET A 191 -21.21 6.47 0.19
N ALA A 192 -22.27 6.50 1.00
CA ALA A 192 -23.47 5.68 0.81
C ALA A 192 -24.38 6.19 -0.32
N GLY A 193 -24.04 7.31 -0.96
CA GLY A 193 -24.85 7.89 -2.05
C GLY A 193 -25.94 8.86 -1.57
N GLY A 194 -25.94 9.25 -0.28
CA GLY A 194 -26.76 10.32 0.34
C GLY A 194 -28.30 10.15 0.20
N GLU A 195 -28.78 10.07 -1.01
CA GLU A 195 -30.22 10.03 -1.31
C GLU A 195 -30.78 8.62 -1.62
N GLU A 196 -29.94 7.62 -1.85
CA GLU A 196 -30.41 6.28 -2.26
C GLU A 196 -30.81 5.40 -1.05
N LEU A 197 -30.26 5.64 0.13
CA LEU A 197 -30.68 4.93 1.36
C LEU A 197 -31.96 5.50 1.97
N ASP A 198 -32.17 6.82 1.86
CA ASP A 198 -33.42 7.48 2.32
C ASP A 198 -34.65 7.05 1.49
N LYS A 199 -34.44 6.38 0.36
CA LYS A 199 -35.53 5.84 -0.48
C LYS A 199 -35.91 4.39 -0.14
N LEU A 200 -35.16 3.76 0.78
CA LEU A 200 -35.44 2.38 1.23
C LEU A 200 -36.25 2.32 2.52
N GLU A 201 -36.47 3.46 3.20
CA GLU A 201 -37.40 3.67 4.30
C GLU A 201 -38.74 4.22 3.76
#